data_ac8cc77e3d3e534105d6b780d8bf3ebf
#
_entry.id   ac8cc77e3d3e534105d6b780d8bf3ebf
#
_cell.length_a   1.000
_cell.length_b   1.000
_cell.length_c   1.000
_cell.angle_alpha   90.00
_cell.angle_beta   90.00
_cell.angle_gamma   90.00
#
_symmetry.space_group_name_H-M   'P 1'
#
loop_
_entity.id
_entity.type
_entity.pdbx_description
1 polymer ?
#
loop_
_entity_poly.entity_id
_entity_poly.type
_entity_poly.pdbx_seq_one_letter_code
_entity_poly.pdbx_strand_id
1 'polypeptide(L)' 'MSNRLYRAERCRDLAEECRTIAALCVPSTEMRNHYSRMSEHYSTLAEAEELGTLAYDH' A
#
# COMPACT_ATOMS: atom_id res chain seq x y z
N MET A 1 -9.02 18.10 -9.37
CA MET A 1 -7.79 17.55 -8.84
C MET A 1 -8.06 16.42 -7.91
N SER A 2 -7.40 15.34 -8.13
CA SER A 2 -7.74 14.11 -7.43
C SER A 2 -6.72 13.75 -6.35
N ASN A 3 -6.95 14.22 -5.14
CA ASN A 3 -6.15 13.83 -3.99
C ASN A 3 -6.24 12.32 -3.73
N ARG A 4 -7.36 11.70 -4.14
CA ARG A 4 -7.54 10.26 -3.97
C ARG A 4 -6.59 9.46 -4.84
N LEU A 5 -6.39 9.88 -6.09
CA LEU A 5 -5.43 9.21 -6.98
C LEU A 5 -4.01 9.37 -6.46
N TYR A 6 -3.67 10.56 -5.97
CA TYR A 6 -2.37 10.78 -5.35
C TYR A 6 -2.17 9.88 -4.14
N ARG A 7 -3.19 9.76 -3.28
CA ARG A 7 -3.10 8.89 -2.10
C ARG A 7 -2.99 7.43 -2.49
N ALA A 8 -3.69 7.01 -3.55
CA ALA A 8 -3.58 5.64 -4.05
C ALA A 8 -2.15 5.34 -4.50
N GLU A 9 -1.54 6.25 -5.25
CA GLU A 9 -0.16 6.09 -5.68
C GLU A 9 0.80 6.02 -4.49
N ARG A 10 0.62 6.90 -3.50
CA ARG A 10 1.44 6.87 -2.29
C ARG A 10 1.29 5.56 -1.54
N CYS A 11 0.06 5.05 -1.44
CA CYS A 11 -0.16 3.76 -0.78
C CYS A 11 0.54 2.62 -1.51
N ARG A 12 0.55 2.63 -2.83
CA ARG A 12 1.26 1.63 -3.61
C ARG A 12 2.76 1.72 -3.41
N ASP A 13 3.30 2.94 -3.39
CA ASP A 13 4.72 3.14 -3.13
C ASP A 13 5.10 2.60 -1.75
N LEU A 14 4.30 2.89 -0.74
CA LEU A 14 4.53 2.40 0.61
C LEU A 14 4.45 0.88 0.67
N ALA A 15 3.50 0.28 -0.07
CA ALA A 15 3.38 -1.16 -0.14
C ALA A 15 4.64 -1.79 -0.74
N GLU A 16 5.16 -1.21 -1.81
CA GLU A 16 6.39 -1.70 -2.42
C GLU A 16 7.58 -1.56 -1.50
N GLU A 17 7.69 -0.42 -0.81
CA GLU A 17 8.76 -0.21 0.17
C GLU A 17 8.70 -1.27 1.27
N CYS A 18 7.50 -1.56 1.78
CA CYS A 18 7.34 -2.59 2.81
C CYS A 18 7.76 -3.96 2.31
N ARG A 19 7.41 -4.31 1.07
CA ARG A 19 7.83 -5.58 0.48
C ARG A 19 9.34 -5.67 0.34
N THR A 20 9.96 -4.57 -0.10
CA THR A 20 11.41 -4.52 -0.27
C THR A 20 12.10 -4.69 1.08
N ILE A 21 11.63 -3.99 2.09
CA ILE A 21 12.18 -4.11 3.45
C ILE A 21 12.02 -5.54 3.95
N ALA A 22 10.84 -6.12 3.77
CA ALA A 22 10.58 -7.48 4.22
C ALA A 22 11.51 -8.48 3.54
N ALA A 23 11.79 -8.30 2.26
CA ALA A 23 12.61 -9.22 1.48
C ALA A 23 14.11 -9.08 1.76
N LEU A 24 14.58 -7.85 1.97
CA LEU A 24 16.02 -7.57 1.94
C LEU A 24 16.62 -7.15 3.28
N CYS A 25 15.85 -6.54 4.15
CA CYS A 25 16.40 -5.81 5.28
C CYS A 25 16.09 -6.41 6.64
N VAL A 26 15.20 -7.38 6.74
CA VAL A 26 14.71 -7.82 8.03
C VAL A 26 15.13 -9.26 8.32
N PRO A 27 15.94 -9.48 9.38
CA PRO A 27 16.41 -10.83 9.73
C PRO A 27 15.35 -11.67 10.46
N SER A 28 14.38 -11.05 11.09
CA SER A 28 13.38 -11.74 11.90
C SER A 28 12.14 -12.09 11.09
N THR A 29 11.66 -13.33 11.25
CA THR A 29 10.42 -13.77 10.61
C THR A 29 9.23 -12.94 11.06
N GLU A 30 9.16 -12.60 12.35
CA GLU A 30 8.07 -11.78 12.87
C GLU A 30 8.05 -10.40 12.24
N MET A 31 9.20 -9.77 12.12
CA MET A 31 9.30 -8.46 11.49
C MET A 31 8.96 -8.55 10.01
N ARG A 32 9.41 -9.60 9.34
CA ARG A 32 9.09 -9.82 7.93
C ARG A 32 7.58 -9.95 7.74
N ASN A 33 6.92 -10.70 8.60
CA ASN A 33 5.47 -10.86 8.55
C ASN A 33 4.77 -9.54 8.80
N HIS A 34 5.29 -8.75 9.74
CA HIS A 34 4.74 -7.42 10.01
C HIS A 34 4.77 -6.53 8.76
N TYR A 35 5.91 -6.46 8.09
CA TYR A 35 6.03 -5.63 6.87
C TYR A 35 5.19 -6.19 5.73
N SER A 36 5.04 -7.51 5.64
CA SER A 36 4.17 -8.11 4.63
C SER A 36 2.71 -7.72 4.85
N ARG A 37 2.26 -7.71 6.10
CA ARG A 37 0.91 -7.27 6.44
C ARG A 37 0.71 -5.79 6.15
N MET A 38 1.72 -4.97 6.45
CA MET A 38 1.65 -3.55 6.12
C MET A 38 1.53 -3.35 4.61
N SER A 39 2.27 -4.11 3.83
CA SER A 39 2.19 -4.05 2.38
C SER A 39 0.78 -4.36 1.89
N GLU A 40 0.16 -5.41 2.42
CA GLU A 40 -1.21 -5.77 2.06
C GLU A 40 -2.19 -4.68 2.46
N HIS A 41 -2.00 -4.11 3.63
CA HIS A 41 -2.85 -3.04 4.13
C HIS A 41 -2.79 -1.82 3.20
N TYR A 42 -1.59 -1.41 2.81
CA TYR A 42 -1.43 -0.27 1.90
C TYR A 42 -2.00 -0.57 0.52
N SER A 43 -1.86 -1.80 0.04
CA SER A 43 -2.46 -2.20 -1.24
C SER A 43 -3.98 -2.11 -1.19
N THR A 44 -4.57 -2.55 -0.08
CA THR A 44 -6.01 -2.48 0.13
C THR A 44 -6.48 -1.03 0.17
N LEU A 45 -5.73 -0.17 0.86
CA LEU A 45 -6.05 1.26 0.90
C LEU A 45 -5.98 1.89 -0.49
N ALA A 46 -4.99 1.51 -1.29
CA ALA A 46 -4.86 2.02 -2.64
C ALA A 46 -6.06 1.62 -3.50
N GLU A 47 -6.49 0.36 -3.40
CA GLU A 47 -7.66 -0.12 -4.12
C GLU A 47 -8.92 0.61 -3.69
N ALA A 48 -9.09 0.83 -2.39
CA ALA A 48 -10.24 1.54 -1.88
C ALA A 48 -10.29 2.98 -2.38
N GLU A 49 -9.15 3.67 -2.44
CA GLU A 49 -9.09 5.03 -2.96
C GLU A 49 -9.41 5.07 -4.45
N GLU A 50 -8.92 4.11 -5.22
CA GLU A 50 -9.21 4.04 -6.65
C GLU A 50 -10.69 3.78 -6.90
N LEU A 51 -11.28 2.84 -6.17
CA LEU A 51 -12.69 2.53 -6.30
C LEU A 51 -13.55 3.72 -5.87
N GLY A 52 -13.15 4.41 -4.80
CA GLY A 52 -13.84 5.61 -4.37
C GLY A 52 -13.83 6.69 -5.43
N THR A 53 -12.69 6.87 -6.10
CA THR A 53 -12.59 7.84 -7.18
C THR A 53 -13.51 7.48 -8.34
N LEU A 54 -13.54 6.21 -8.73
CA LEU A 54 -14.42 5.75 -9.79
C LEU A 54 -15.89 5.92 -9.43
N ALA A 55 -16.24 5.69 -8.17
CA ALA A 55 -17.60 5.83 -7.70
C ALA A 55 -18.09 7.29 -7.76
N TYR A 56 -17.18 8.23 -7.59
CA TYR A 56 -17.51 9.65 -7.62
C TYR A 56 -17.55 10.25 -9.02
N ASP A 57 -17.05 9.53 -10.00
CA ASP A 57 -16.97 10.03 -11.37
C ASP A 57 -18.24 9.76 -12.20
N HIS A 58 -19.36 9.71 -11.56
CA HIS A 58 -20.64 9.60 -12.26
C HIS A 58 -21.19 10.92 -12.69
#